data_89e1a95f72201d044b432f34ce3b6ec4
#
_entry.id   89e1a95f72201d044b432f34ce3b6ec4
#
_cell.length_a   1.000
_cell.length_b   1.000
_cell.length_c   1.000
_cell.angle_alpha   90.00
_cell.angle_beta   90.00
_cell.angle_gamma   90.00
#
_symmetry.space_group_name_H-M   'P 1'
#
loop_
_entity.id
_entity.type
_entity.pdbx_description
1 polymer ?
#
loop_
_entity_poly.entity_id
_entity_poly.type
_entity_poly.pdbx_seq_one_letter_code
_entity_poly.pdbx_strand_id
1 'polypeptide(L)'
;MSTRFISIIIPTLNEASNLPAAVESCNDPHVREVIVVDGGSTDGTPAIGAAAQVRVLEGPPCRASQMNLGAEGARGSVLLFLHADCRLPDGFGREVARVLDIPGTAGGAFGLRIDSAGVLFRLIEKAVDGRSRWLGLPYGDQALFLEHDLFQRLGRYAQLPILEDLELVRRLHGYGAVRTAHMNVLTSSRRWRSTGPVRLTLIHQLVLWAYFSGVDPGRIASWYQRRTRRSISRSEKSRRGVETFGHPPAS
;
A
#
# COMPACT_ATOMS: atom_id res chain seq x y z
N MET A 1 -18.90 -16.86 -17.21
CA MET A 1 -18.15 -15.97 -16.32
C MET A 1 -17.22 -15.15 -17.19
N SER A 2 -17.33 -13.82 -17.18
CA SER A 2 -16.43 -12.96 -17.93
C SER A 2 -15.03 -13.04 -17.28
N THR A 3 -13.98 -13.28 -18.07
CA THR A 3 -12.61 -13.32 -17.57
C THR A 3 -12.24 -11.92 -17.10
N ARG A 4 -12.06 -11.73 -15.78
CA ARG A 4 -11.57 -10.47 -15.22
C ARG A 4 -10.07 -10.40 -15.37
N PHE A 5 -9.58 -9.36 -15.99
CA PHE A 5 -8.15 -9.04 -16.06
C PHE A 5 -7.81 -7.89 -15.14
N ILE A 6 -6.70 -8.01 -14.43
CA ILE A 6 -6.26 -7.08 -13.39
C ILE A 6 -5.15 -6.19 -13.94
N SER A 7 -5.30 -4.87 -13.82
CA SER A 7 -4.19 -3.93 -13.89
C SER A 7 -3.72 -3.62 -12.47
N ILE A 8 -2.44 -3.90 -12.17
CA ILE A 8 -1.83 -3.61 -10.87
C ILE A 8 -1.13 -2.26 -10.98
N ILE A 9 -1.43 -1.36 -10.05
CA ILE A 9 -0.86 -0.02 -9.99
C ILE A 9 -0.01 0.09 -8.73
N ILE A 10 1.28 0.43 -8.91
CA ILE A 10 2.27 0.51 -7.84
C ILE A 10 2.80 1.96 -7.77
N PRO A 11 2.31 2.79 -6.83
CA PRO A 11 2.90 4.10 -6.59
C PRO A 11 4.26 3.95 -5.89
N THR A 12 5.29 4.66 -6.39
CA THR A 12 6.66 4.59 -5.88
C THR A 12 7.25 5.95 -5.59
N LEU A 13 8.06 6.02 -4.53
CA LEU A 13 8.95 7.13 -4.23
C LEU A 13 10.11 6.62 -3.36
N ASN A 14 11.30 6.46 -3.96
CA ASN A 14 12.50 5.92 -3.33
C ASN A 14 12.26 4.52 -2.72
N GLU A 15 11.84 3.58 -3.56
CA GLU A 15 11.52 2.20 -3.19
C GLU A 15 12.38 1.17 -3.95
N ALA A 16 13.59 1.52 -4.38
CA ALA A 16 14.50 0.65 -5.14
C ALA A 16 14.74 -0.71 -4.46
N SER A 17 14.79 -0.74 -3.12
CA SER A 17 15.01 -1.98 -2.36
C SER A 17 13.78 -2.89 -2.27
N ASN A 18 12.57 -2.38 -2.43
CA ASN A 18 11.34 -3.14 -2.25
C ASN A 18 10.65 -3.47 -3.58
N LEU A 19 10.76 -2.58 -4.57
CA LEU A 19 10.07 -2.70 -5.85
C LEU A 19 10.30 -4.05 -6.58
N PRO A 20 11.52 -4.64 -6.62
CA PRO A 20 11.73 -5.92 -7.28
C PRO A 20 10.80 -7.03 -6.76
N ALA A 21 10.74 -7.19 -5.45
CA ALA A 21 9.91 -8.23 -4.83
C ALA A 21 8.40 -7.95 -4.97
N ALA A 22 8.00 -6.67 -4.98
CA ALA A 22 6.62 -6.30 -5.24
C ALA A 22 6.21 -6.67 -6.67
N VAL A 23 7.03 -6.32 -7.67
CA VAL A 23 6.77 -6.64 -9.09
C VAL A 23 6.79 -8.15 -9.33
N GLU A 24 7.76 -8.88 -8.77
CA GLU A 24 7.84 -10.34 -8.89
C GLU A 24 6.56 -11.01 -8.35
N SER A 25 6.01 -10.51 -7.25
CA SER A 25 4.76 -11.03 -6.66
C SER A 25 3.52 -10.78 -7.51
N CYS A 26 3.61 -9.92 -8.53
CA CYS A 26 2.50 -9.63 -9.44
C CYS A 26 2.33 -10.67 -10.56
N ASN A 27 3.14 -11.73 -10.58
CA ASN A 27 3.06 -12.76 -11.61
C ASN A 27 1.87 -13.70 -11.38
N ASP A 28 0.76 -13.45 -12.06
CA ASP A 28 -0.47 -14.26 -12.00
C ASP A 28 -1.17 -14.24 -13.38
N PRO A 29 -1.78 -15.35 -13.84
CA PRO A 29 -2.46 -15.43 -15.14
C PRO A 29 -3.61 -14.44 -15.34
N HIS A 30 -4.18 -13.89 -14.27
CA HIS A 30 -5.23 -12.87 -14.34
C HIS A 30 -4.66 -11.46 -14.50
N VAL A 31 -3.35 -11.27 -14.39
CA VAL A 31 -2.73 -9.95 -14.54
C VAL A 31 -2.60 -9.58 -16.02
N ARG A 32 -3.18 -8.46 -16.38
CA ARG A 32 -3.05 -7.87 -17.73
C ARG A 32 -1.77 -7.07 -17.86
N GLU A 33 -1.43 -6.32 -16.81
CA GLU A 33 -0.27 -5.44 -16.78
C GLU A 33 0.05 -5.00 -15.35
N VAL A 34 1.31 -4.61 -15.15
CA VAL A 34 1.78 -3.91 -13.95
C VAL A 34 2.22 -2.52 -14.36
N ILE A 35 1.73 -1.50 -13.67
CA ILE A 35 2.01 -0.09 -13.91
C ILE A 35 2.66 0.49 -12.66
N VAL A 36 3.94 0.80 -12.76
CA VAL A 36 4.69 1.53 -11.73
C VAL A 36 4.55 3.01 -12.02
N VAL A 37 4.12 3.79 -11.02
CA VAL A 37 4.05 5.25 -11.16
C VAL A 37 5.03 5.88 -10.19
N ASP A 38 6.10 6.46 -10.73
CA ASP A 38 7.18 7.03 -9.94
C ASP A 38 6.96 8.51 -9.64
N GLY A 39 7.12 8.88 -8.37
CA GLY A 39 6.91 10.24 -7.86
C GLY A 39 8.17 11.11 -7.85
N GLY A 40 9.16 10.83 -8.69
CA GLY A 40 10.44 11.54 -8.74
C GLY A 40 11.49 10.92 -7.82
N SER A 41 11.66 9.60 -7.88
CA SER A 41 12.67 8.87 -7.11
C SER A 41 14.10 9.24 -7.55
N THR A 42 15.03 9.23 -6.58
CA THR A 42 16.45 9.53 -6.77
C THR A 42 17.36 8.34 -6.47
N ASP A 43 16.79 7.17 -6.16
CA ASP A 43 17.49 5.97 -5.73
C ASP A 43 17.57 4.85 -6.79
N GLY A 44 17.22 5.16 -8.05
CA GLY A 44 17.20 4.18 -9.14
C GLY A 44 15.89 3.38 -9.26
N THR A 45 14.86 3.68 -8.49
CA THR A 45 13.54 3.02 -8.59
C THR A 45 13.00 2.93 -10.03
N PRO A 46 12.98 4.00 -10.86
CA PRO A 46 12.48 3.92 -12.24
C PRO A 46 13.26 2.94 -13.12
N ALA A 47 14.59 2.89 -12.99
CA ALA A 47 15.44 1.97 -13.73
C ALA A 47 15.15 0.50 -13.39
N ILE A 48 14.85 0.21 -12.13
CA ILE A 48 14.45 -1.13 -11.68
C ILE A 48 13.11 -1.54 -12.30
N GLY A 49 12.12 -0.63 -12.33
CA GLY A 49 10.85 -0.89 -13.00
C GLY A 49 11.02 -1.18 -14.50
N ALA A 50 11.84 -0.38 -15.19
CA ALA A 50 12.15 -0.60 -16.59
C ALA A 50 12.85 -1.95 -16.85
N ALA A 51 13.81 -2.33 -16.01
CA ALA A 51 14.50 -3.61 -16.08
C ALA A 51 13.56 -4.82 -15.84
N ALA A 52 12.53 -4.65 -15.04
CA ALA A 52 11.49 -5.65 -14.81
C ALA A 52 10.44 -5.74 -15.94
N GLN A 53 10.62 -4.98 -17.03
CA GLN A 53 9.72 -4.93 -18.19
C GLN A 53 8.28 -4.57 -17.85
N VAL A 54 8.06 -3.82 -16.79
CA VAL A 54 6.75 -3.27 -16.42
C VAL A 54 6.61 -1.84 -16.99
N ARG A 55 5.38 -1.38 -17.14
CA ARG A 55 5.11 -0.02 -17.59
C ARG A 55 5.45 0.97 -16.49
N VAL A 56 6.40 1.87 -16.72
CA VAL A 56 6.79 2.93 -15.79
C VAL A 56 6.25 4.28 -16.28
N LEU A 57 5.55 4.99 -15.40
CA LEU A 57 5.04 6.34 -15.62
C LEU A 57 5.67 7.28 -14.59
N GLU A 58 5.94 8.52 -15.02
CA GLU A 58 6.33 9.59 -14.11
C GLU A 58 5.10 10.37 -13.65
N GLY A 59 5.03 10.67 -12.36
CA GLY A 59 3.92 11.38 -11.74
C GLY A 59 4.38 12.28 -10.59
N PRO A 60 3.49 13.09 -10.01
CA PRO A 60 3.82 13.91 -8.87
C PRO A 60 4.07 13.06 -7.61
N PRO A 61 4.83 13.56 -6.59
CA PRO A 61 5.11 12.84 -5.36
C PRO A 61 3.90 12.79 -4.40
N CYS A 62 2.72 12.48 -4.94
CA CYS A 62 1.47 12.34 -4.23
C CYS A 62 0.85 11.00 -4.59
N ARG A 63 0.63 10.12 -3.59
CA ARG A 63 0.16 8.76 -3.80
C ARG A 63 -1.18 8.72 -4.54
N ALA A 64 -2.15 9.54 -4.14
CA ALA A 64 -3.44 9.65 -4.81
C ALA A 64 -3.29 9.98 -6.31
N SER A 65 -2.45 10.96 -6.64
CA SER A 65 -2.18 11.35 -8.03
C SER A 65 -1.49 10.23 -8.81
N GLN A 66 -0.53 9.54 -8.20
CA GLN A 66 0.16 8.41 -8.83
C GLN A 66 -0.82 7.26 -9.12
N MET A 67 -1.66 6.88 -8.16
CA MET A 67 -2.67 5.83 -8.33
C MET A 67 -3.71 6.22 -9.40
N ASN A 68 -4.13 7.46 -9.45
CA ASN A 68 -5.04 7.97 -10.47
C ASN A 68 -4.41 7.94 -11.86
N LEU A 69 -3.16 8.38 -11.99
CA LEU A 69 -2.42 8.36 -13.26
C LEU A 69 -2.23 6.93 -13.79
N GLY A 70 -1.88 5.99 -12.91
CA GLY A 70 -1.79 4.58 -13.26
C GLY A 70 -3.12 3.99 -13.72
N ALA A 71 -4.22 4.35 -13.03
CA ALA A 71 -5.56 3.88 -13.35
C ALA A 71 -6.09 4.45 -14.68
N GLU A 72 -5.69 5.66 -15.06
CA GLU A 72 -6.14 6.32 -16.30
C GLU A 72 -5.69 5.54 -17.54
N GLY A 73 -4.48 4.99 -17.51
CA GLY A 73 -3.94 4.19 -18.61
C GLY A 73 -4.11 2.68 -18.47
N ALA A 74 -4.85 2.22 -17.49
CA ALA A 74 -5.05 0.80 -17.21
C ALA A 74 -6.01 0.15 -18.21
N ARG A 75 -5.74 -1.12 -18.58
CA ARG A 75 -6.50 -1.91 -19.58
C ARG A 75 -7.25 -3.08 -18.95
N GLY A 76 -7.03 -3.36 -17.68
CA GLY A 76 -7.74 -4.39 -16.94
C GLY A 76 -9.14 -3.94 -16.54
N SER A 77 -10.07 -4.88 -16.48
CA SER A 77 -11.40 -4.63 -15.96
C SER A 77 -11.44 -4.46 -14.44
N VAL A 78 -10.37 -4.85 -13.77
CA VAL A 78 -10.17 -4.70 -12.32
C VAL A 78 -8.88 -3.91 -12.09
N LEU A 79 -8.92 -2.93 -11.19
CA LEU A 79 -7.76 -2.22 -10.67
C LEU A 79 -7.39 -2.81 -9.32
N LEU A 80 -6.08 -3.04 -9.12
CA LEU A 80 -5.50 -3.44 -7.85
C LEU A 80 -4.38 -2.45 -7.50
N PHE A 81 -4.46 -1.79 -6.36
CA PHE A 81 -3.49 -0.82 -5.89
C PHE A 81 -2.56 -1.47 -4.88
N LEU A 82 -1.30 -1.67 -5.26
CA LEU A 82 -0.30 -2.35 -4.45
C LEU A 82 0.77 -1.34 -3.99
N HIS A 83 1.05 -1.26 -2.70
CA HIS A 83 2.18 -0.47 -2.23
C HIS A 83 3.51 -1.15 -2.61
N ALA A 84 4.53 -0.37 -2.96
CA ALA A 84 5.83 -0.88 -3.40
C ALA A 84 6.57 -1.71 -2.34
N ASP A 85 6.20 -1.59 -1.06
CA ASP A 85 6.74 -2.37 0.05
C ASP A 85 5.85 -3.57 0.45
N CYS A 86 4.90 -3.93 -0.42
CA CYS A 86 3.98 -5.05 -0.25
C CYS A 86 4.19 -6.13 -1.31
N ARG A 87 3.86 -7.38 -0.97
CA ARG A 87 3.91 -8.54 -1.86
C ARG A 87 2.58 -9.28 -1.85
N LEU A 88 2.06 -9.57 -3.03
CA LEU A 88 0.82 -10.34 -3.22
C LEU A 88 1.08 -11.85 -2.97
N PRO A 89 0.11 -12.59 -2.45
CA PRO A 89 0.20 -14.04 -2.29
C PRO A 89 0.00 -14.76 -3.62
N ASP A 90 0.55 -15.97 -3.78
CA ASP A 90 0.34 -16.80 -4.96
C ASP A 90 -1.16 -17.07 -5.19
N GLY A 91 -1.61 -16.97 -6.46
CA GLY A 91 -3.00 -17.19 -6.84
C GLY A 91 -3.97 -16.07 -6.45
N PHE A 92 -3.45 -14.90 -6.13
CA PHE A 92 -4.26 -13.73 -5.73
C PHE A 92 -5.31 -13.33 -6.78
N GLY A 93 -5.02 -13.52 -8.06
CA GLY A 93 -5.95 -13.13 -9.13
C GLY A 93 -7.27 -13.91 -9.08
N ARG A 94 -7.21 -15.21 -8.77
CA ARG A 94 -8.40 -16.03 -8.54
C ARG A 94 -9.18 -15.56 -7.31
N GLU A 95 -8.48 -15.19 -6.25
CA GLU A 95 -9.10 -14.68 -5.03
C GLU A 95 -9.79 -13.33 -5.25
N VAL A 96 -9.18 -12.42 -6.02
CA VAL A 96 -9.79 -11.16 -6.45
C VAL A 96 -11.10 -11.42 -7.20
N ALA A 97 -11.08 -12.32 -8.19
CA ALA A 97 -12.27 -12.68 -8.93
C ALA A 97 -13.36 -13.26 -8.02
N ARG A 98 -13.00 -14.19 -7.12
CA ARG A 98 -13.90 -14.80 -6.13
C ARG A 98 -14.58 -13.76 -5.25
N VAL A 99 -13.84 -12.79 -4.75
CA VAL A 99 -14.37 -11.74 -3.87
C VAL A 99 -15.34 -10.83 -4.63
N LEU A 100 -14.98 -10.42 -5.85
CA LEU A 100 -15.82 -9.54 -6.68
C LEU A 100 -17.07 -10.26 -7.25
N ASP A 101 -17.08 -11.60 -7.29
CA ASP A 101 -18.26 -12.38 -7.71
C ASP A 101 -19.30 -12.52 -6.60
N ILE A 102 -18.99 -12.17 -5.35
CA ILE A 102 -19.97 -12.19 -4.27
C ILE A 102 -20.98 -11.05 -4.49
N PRO A 103 -22.29 -11.35 -4.56
CA PRO A 103 -23.30 -10.34 -4.80
C PRO A 103 -23.24 -9.18 -3.77
N GLY A 104 -23.42 -7.96 -4.27
CA GLY A 104 -23.38 -6.75 -3.44
C GLY A 104 -21.98 -6.30 -3.02
N THR A 105 -20.90 -6.84 -3.64
CA THR A 105 -19.52 -6.40 -3.41
C THR A 105 -19.18 -5.21 -4.32
N ALA A 106 -18.74 -4.11 -3.73
CA ALA A 106 -18.24 -2.94 -4.46
C ALA A 106 -16.71 -2.97 -4.63
N GLY A 107 -15.99 -3.67 -3.77
CA GLY A 107 -14.55 -3.83 -3.84
C GLY A 107 -14.03 -4.75 -2.74
N GLY A 108 -12.73 -4.95 -2.72
CA GLY A 108 -12.10 -5.77 -1.71
C GLY A 108 -10.67 -5.37 -1.41
N ALA A 109 -10.13 -5.98 -0.39
CA ALA A 109 -8.72 -5.87 -0.01
C ALA A 109 -8.25 -7.21 0.57
N PHE A 110 -6.96 -7.42 0.64
CA PHE A 110 -6.38 -8.60 1.30
C PHE A 110 -6.31 -8.41 2.82
N GLY A 111 -6.18 -9.52 3.56
CA GLY A 111 -5.71 -9.44 4.93
C GLY A 111 -4.26 -8.94 4.98
N LEU A 112 -3.81 -8.44 6.12
CA LEU A 112 -2.45 -7.94 6.29
C LEU A 112 -1.56 -8.97 7.00
N ARG A 113 -0.35 -9.18 6.47
CA ARG A 113 0.73 -9.89 7.13
C ARG A 113 1.97 -9.00 7.15
N ILE A 114 2.63 -8.90 8.31
CA ILE A 114 3.86 -8.11 8.46
C ILE A 114 5.06 -9.04 8.36
N ASP A 115 6.04 -8.69 7.51
CA ASP A 115 7.29 -9.44 7.33
C ASP A 115 8.20 -9.28 8.55
N SER A 116 7.76 -9.86 9.66
CA SER A 116 8.51 -9.88 10.92
C SER A 116 7.98 -10.96 11.85
N ALA A 117 8.87 -11.59 12.60
CA ALA A 117 8.51 -12.48 13.69
C ALA A 117 8.16 -11.67 14.96
N GLY A 118 7.28 -12.21 15.78
CA GLY A 118 6.97 -11.65 17.11
C GLY A 118 5.48 -11.53 17.40
N VAL A 119 5.13 -11.75 18.66
CA VAL A 119 3.73 -11.77 19.15
C VAL A 119 3.04 -10.43 18.90
N LEU A 120 3.76 -9.32 19.07
CA LEU A 120 3.21 -7.98 18.90
C LEU A 120 2.73 -7.73 17.46
N PHE A 121 3.49 -8.19 16.45
CA PHE A 121 3.07 -8.08 15.05
C PHE A 121 1.83 -8.93 14.78
N ARG A 122 1.73 -10.13 15.36
CA ARG A 122 0.54 -10.99 15.25
C ARG A 122 -0.71 -10.34 15.87
N LEU A 123 -0.55 -9.62 16.97
CA LEU A 123 -1.66 -8.85 17.59
C LEU A 123 -2.09 -7.69 16.69
N ILE A 124 -1.14 -6.97 16.10
CA ILE A 124 -1.44 -5.87 15.16
C ILE A 124 -2.18 -6.41 13.94
N GLU A 125 -1.71 -7.50 13.34
CA GLU A 125 -2.36 -8.16 12.20
C GLU A 125 -3.81 -8.57 12.53
N LYS A 126 -4.05 -9.18 13.69
CA LYS A 126 -5.39 -9.53 14.15
C LYS A 126 -6.30 -8.30 14.33
N ALA A 127 -5.76 -7.20 14.87
CA ALA A 127 -6.50 -5.96 15.02
C ALA A 127 -6.86 -5.32 13.67
N VAL A 128 -5.92 -5.35 12.70
CA VAL A 128 -6.15 -4.88 11.32
C VAL A 128 -7.19 -5.76 10.63
N ASP A 129 -7.06 -7.09 10.74
CA ASP A 129 -8.00 -8.05 10.15
C ASP A 129 -9.42 -7.86 10.74
N GLY A 130 -9.54 -7.72 12.06
CA GLY A 130 -10.79 -7.41 12.72
C GLY A 130 -11.44 -6.13 12.18
N ARG A 131 -10.70 -5.02 12.14
CA ARG A 131 -11.20 -3.77 11.57
C ARG A 131 -11.68 -3.93 10.11
N SER A 132 -10.88 -4.59 9.27
CA SER A 132 -11.18 -4.74 7.85
C SER A 132 -12.39 -5.66 7.63
N ARG A 133 -12.50 -6.77 8.36
CA ARG A 133 -13.61 -7.73 8.20
C ARG A 133 -14.92 -7.27 8.83
N TRP A 134 -14.85 -6.65 10.02
CA TRP A 134 -16.06 -6.29 10.77
C TRP A 134 -16.57 -4.89 10.41
N LEU A 135 -15.68 -3.95 10.14
CA LEU A 135 -16.06 -2.57 9.80
C LEU A 135 -15.99 -2.29 8.30
N GLY A 136 -15.45 -3.22 7.49
CA GLY A 136 -15.26 -3.01 6.06
C GLY A 136 -14.31 -1.84 5.74
N LEU A 137 -13.34 -1.56 6.62
CA LEU A 137 -12.43 -0.42 6.50
C LEU A 137 -10.97 -0.89 6.30
N PRO A 138 -10.62 -1.54 5.16
CA PRO A 138 -9.24 -1.82 4.83
C PRO A 138 -8.47 -0.52 4.53
N TYR A 139 -7.13 -0.57 4.66
CA TYR A 139 -6.23 0.49 4.26
C TYR A 139 -5.44 0.10 3.01
N GLY A 140 -4.75 1.07 2.40
CA GLY A 140 -4.01 0.88 1.16
C GLY A 140 -2.88 -0.16 1.24
N ASP A 141 -2.30 -0.39 2.42
CA ASP A 141 -1.32 -1.45 2.66
C ASP A 141 -1.90 -2.88 2.58
N GLN A 142 -3.22 -3.00 2.38
CA GLN A 142 -3.95 -4.25 2.18
C GLN A 142 -4.27 -4.53 0.70
N ALA A 143 -3.63 -3.85 -0.24
CA ALA A 143 -3.82 -3.99 -1.69
C ALA A 143 -5.30 -3.95 -2.09
N LEU A 144 -5.90 -2.77 -2.04
CA LEU A 144 -7.30 -2.51 -2.40
C LEU A 144 -7.55 -2.84 -3.88
N PHE A 145 -8.67 -3.50 -4.19
CA PHE A 145 -9.07 -3.80 -5.56
C PHE A 145 -10.57 -3.59 -5.77
N LEU A 146 -10.94 -3.15 -6.99
CA LEU A 146 -12.32 -2.92 -7.40
C LEU A 146 -12.44 -2.92 -8.93
N GLU A 147 -13.65 -2.95 -9.45
CA GLU A 147 -13.88 -2.83 -10.88
C GLU A 147 -13.46 -1.45 -11.41
N HIS A 148 -12.79 -1.42 -12.56
CA HIS A 148 -12.29 -0.20 -13.19
C HIS A 148 -13.41 0.82 -13.44
N ASP A 149 -14.52 0.39 -13.98
CA ASP A 149 -15.68 1.25 -14.26
C ASP A 149 -16.24 1.88 -12.98
N LEU A 150 -16.29 1.11 -11.87
CA LEU A 150 -16.72 1.65 -10.60
C LEU A 150 -15.75 2.70 -10.05
N PHE A 151 -14.43 2.46 -10.18
CA PHE A 151 -13.42 3.44 -9.79
C PHE A 151 -13.59 4.77 -10.53
N GLN A 152 -13.87 4.72 -11.85
CA GLN A 152 -14.13 5.93 -12.64
C GLN A 152 -15.42 6.64 -12.19
N ARG A 153 -16.50 5.90 -11.99
CA ARG A 153 -17.79 6.47 -11.51
C ARG A 153 -17.68 7.09 -10.12
N LEU A 154 -16.82 6.57 -9.26
CA LEU A 154 -16.53 7.14 -7.94
C LEU A 154 -15.76 8.46 -8.01
N GLY A 155 -15.23 8.86 -9.18
CA GLY A 155 -14.38 10.04 -9.31
C GLY A 155 -12.94 9.80 -8.86
N ARG A 156 -12.51 8.52 -8.85
CA ARG A 156 -11.12 8.12 -8.54
C ARG A 156 -10.70 8.42 -7.09
N TYR A 157 -9.41 8.38 -6.78
CA TYR A 157 -8.89 8.85 -5.48
C TYR A 157 -9.01 10.36 -5.34
N ALA A 158 -9.52 10.82 -4.21
CA ALA A 158 -9.46 12.22 -3.85
C ALA A 158 -8.00 12.67 -3.66
N GLN A 159 -7.68 13.91 -4.09
CA GLN A 159 -6.32 14.48 -4.00
C GLN A 159 -5.98 14.85 -2.55
N LEU A 160 -5.89 13.83 -1.70
CA LEU A 160 -5.57 13.98 -0.28
C LEU A 160 -4.09 13.66 -0.05
N PRO A 161 -3.41 14.39 0.84
CA PRO A 161 -2.02 14.13 1.17
C PRO A 161 -1.84 12.91 2.10
N ILE A 162 -2.93 12.39 2.66
CA ILE A 162 -3.01 11.20 3.53
C ILE A 162 -4.46 10.72 3.60
N LEU A 163 -4.67 9.42 3.87
CA LEU A 163 -5.99 8.80 4.05
C LEU A 163 -6.84 8.76 2.77
N GLU A 164 -6.23 8.88 1.62
CA GLU A 164 -6.85 8.74 0.32
C GLU A 164 -7.56 7.39 0.16
N ASP A 165 -6.96 6.32 0.71
CA ASP A 165 -7.51 4.97 0.68
C ASP A 165 -8.78 4.85 1.53
N LEU A 166 -8.74 5.40 2.75
CA LEU A 166 -9.89 5.40 3.65
C LEU A 166 -11.05 6.20 3.07
N GLU A 167 -10.77 7.32 2.43
CA GLU A 167 -11.75 8.17 1.76
C GLU A 167 -12.44 7.42 0.61
N LEU A 168 -11.67 6.72 -0.24
CA LEU A 168 -12.20 5.90 -1.33
C LEU A 168 -13.05 4.74 -0.78
N VAL A 169 -12.59 4.03 0.25
CA VAL A 169 -13.32 2.94 0.89
C VAL A 169 -14.67 3.43 1.44
N ARG A 170 -14.72 4.62 2.03
CA ARG A 170 -15.98 5.22 2.50
C ARG A 170 -16.97 5.48 1.37
N ARG A 171 -16.51 5.96 0.22
CA ARG A 171 -17.38 6.13 -0.97
C ARG A 171 -17.82 4.80 -1.55
N LEU A 172 -16.96 3.78 -1.54
CA LEU A 172 -17.30 2.42 -1.98
C LEU A 172 -18.49 1.85 -1.20
N HIS A 173 -18.61 2.12 0.10
CA HIS A 173 -19.75 1.66 0.91
C HIS A 173 -21.11 2.18 0.41
N GLY A 174 -21.15 3.27 -0.32
CA GLY A 174 -22.37 3.75 -0.98
C GLY A 174 -22.81 2.88 -2.19
N TYR A 175 -21.95 1.99 -2.68
CA TYR A 175 -22.19 1.12 -3.84
C TYR A 175 -22.27 -0.37 -3.47
N GLY A 176 -21.81 -0.75 -2.29
CA GLY A 176 -21.86 -2.12 -1.82
C GLY A 176 -20.82 -2.40 -0.73
N ALA A 177 -20.70 -3.66 -0.37
CA ALA A 177 -19.76 -4.10 0.66
C ALA A 177 -18.30 -4.05 0.16
N VAL A 178 -17.38 -3.60 1.02
CA VAL A 178 -15.95 -3.78 0.83
C VAL A 178 -15.51 -5.00 1.64
N ARG A 179 -15.05 -6.05 0.95
CA ARG A 179 -14.79 -7.36 1.54
C ARG A 179 -13.31 -7.63 1.71
N THR A 180 -12.94 -8.28 2.81
CA THR A 180 -11.57 -8.76 2.99
C THR A 180 -11.43 -10.18 2.43
N ALA A 181 -10.47 -10.38 1.55
CA ALA A 181 -10.08 -11.66 0.99
C ALA A 181 -9.60 -12.64 2.09
N HIS A 182 -9.61 -13.94 1.79
CA HIS A 182 -9.08 -14.95 2.72
C HIS A 182 -7.55 -15.03 2.73
N MET A 183 -6.90 -14.46 1.72
CA MET A 183 -5.45 -14.39 1.57
C MET A 183 -4.90 -13.10 2.17
N ASN A 184 -3.60 -13.09 2.51
CA ASN A 184 -2.93 -11.94 3.10
C ASN A 184 -1.86 -11.40 2.16
N VAL A 185 -1.78 -10.08 2.03
CA VAL A 185 -0.64 -9.39 1.47
C VAL A 185 0.46 -9.29 2.52
N LEU A 186 1.72 -9.48 2.10
CA LEU A 186 2.88 -9.37 2.99
C LEU A 186 3.50 -7.97 2.87
N THR A 187 3.46 -7.18 3.93
CA THR A 187 4.04 -5.84 3.99
C THR A 187 5.37 -5.81 4.72
N SER A 188 6.29 -4.95 4.27
CA SER A 188 7.61 -4.77 4.89
C SER A 188 7.49 -4.24 6.33
N SER A 189 8.24 -4.85 7.24
CA SER A 189 8.35 -4.38 8.64
C SER A 189 9.23 -3.13 8.81
N ARG A 190 9.85 -2.60 7.74
CA ARG A 190 10.80 -1.48 7.78
C ARG A 190 10.28 -0.29 8.58
N ARG A 191 9.07 0.17 8.26
CA ARG A 191 8.43 1.32 8.92
C ARG A 191 8.09 1.06 10.38
N TRP A 192 7.66 -0.17 10.68
CA TRP A 192 7.38 -0.62 12.04
C TRP A 192 8.64 -0.69 12.89
N ARG A 193 9.75 -1.21 12.34
CA ARG A 193 11.04 -1.30 13.04
C ARG A 193 11.66 0.07 13.29
N SER A 194 11.56 1.00 12.33
CA SER A 194 12.16 2.34 12.47
C SER A 194 11.42 3.23 13.46
N THR A 195 10.10 3.11 13.56
CA THR A 195 9.26 3.98 14.42
C THR A 195 8.94 3.34 15.77
N GLY A 196 9.01 2.01 15.85
CA GLY A 196 8.51 1.20 16.95
C GLY A 196 7.04 0.80 16.75
N PRO A 197 6.71 -0.51 16.87
CA PRO A 197 5.38 -1.02 16.50
C PRO A 197 4.25 -0.40 17.32
N VAL A 198 4.39 -0.31 18.63
CA VAL A 198 3.37 0.31 19.50
C VAL A 198 3.16 1.79 19.15
N ARG A 199 4.26 2.53 19.00
CA ARG A 199 4.22 3.96 18.68
C ARG A 199 3.56 4.21 17.33
N LEU A 200 3.90 3.43 16.30
CA LEU A 200 3.31 3.58 14.96
C LEU A 200 1.81 3.26 14.99
N THR A 201 1.41 2.22 15.72
CA THR A 201 -0.01 1.88 15.91
C THR A 201 -0.78 3.02 16.56
N LEU A 202 -0.24 3.60 17.65
CA LEU A 202 -0.86 4.74 18.32
C LEU A 202 -0.96 5.97 17.39
N ILE A 203 0.09 6.25 16.61
CA ILE A 203 0.05 7.33 15.61
C ILE A 203 -1.08 7.08 14.60
N HIS A 204 -1.24 5.87 14.09
CA HIS A 204 -2.31 5.54 13.15
C HIS A 204 -3.71 5.72 13.79
N GLN A 205 -3.90 5.31 15.06
CA GLN A 205 -5.18 5.54 15.75
C GLN A 205 -5.48 7.03 15.94
N LEU A 206 -4.48 7.83 16.30
CA LEU A 206 -4.64 9.29 16.42
C LEU A 206 -4.96 9.96 15.07
N VAL A 207 -4.34 9.51 13.99
CA VAL A 207 -4.65 9.97 12.62
C VAL A 207 -6.10 9.70 12.27
N LEU A 208 -6.59 8.50 12.55
CA LEU A 208 -7.99 8.14 12.30
C LEU A 208 -8.95 8.96 13.14
N TRP A 209 -8.67 9.07 14.45
CA TRP A 209 -9.51 9.85 15.35
C TRP A 209 -9.57 11.31 14.89
N ALA A 210 -8.45 11.94 14.54
CA ALA A 210 -8.40 13.28 14.02
C ALA A 210 -9.22 13.45 12.73
N TYR A 211 -9.11 12.49 11.79
CA TYR A 211 -9.86 12.51 10.54
C TYR A 211 -11.38 12.43 10.79
N PHE A 212 -11.84 11.49 11.62
CA PHE A 212 -13.25 11.35 11.94
C PHE A 212 -13.81 12.51 12.79
N SER A 213 -12.93 13.24 13.50
CA SER A 213 -13.27 14.47 14.21
C SER A 213 -13.30 15.71 13.30
N GLY A 214 -13.09 15.56 11.98
CA GLY A 214 -13.16 16.65 11.01
C GLY A 214 -11.90 17.52 10.92
N VAL A 215 -10.75 17.04 11.45
CA VAL A 215 -9.47 17.76 11.29
C VAL A 215 -9.03 17.69 9.82
N ASP A 216 -8.58 18.81 9.28
CA ASP A 216 -8.11 18.92 7.89
C ASP A 216 -7.00 17.93 7.57
N PRO A 217 -7.11 17.14 6.45
CA PRO A 217 -6.13 16.13 6.07
C PRO A 217 -4.71 16.68 5.86
N GLY A 218 -4.54 17.92 5.43
CA GLY A 218 -3.23 18.56 5.26
C GLY A 218 -2.53 18.79 6.60
N ARG A 219 -3.29 19.17 7.63
CA ARG A 219 -2.79 19.28 9.01
C ARG A 219 -2.40 17.92 9.58
N ILE A 220 -3.23 16.90 9.34
CA ILE A 220 -2.94 15.52 9.75
C ILE A 220 -1.66 15.03 9.07
N ALA A 221 -1.50 15.21 7.75
CA ALA A 221 -0.33 14.81 6.99
C ALA A 221 0.96 15.48 7.51
N SER A 222 0.90 16.80 7.74
CA SER A 222 2.03 17.56 8.28
C SER A 222 2.44 17.07 9.67
N TRP A 223 1.49 16.75 10.54
CA TRP A 223 1.74 16.21 11.87
C TRP A 223 2.32 14.79 11.78
N TYR A 224 1.75 13.91 10.94
CA TYR A 224 2.19 12.55 10.71
C TYR A 224 3.65 12.49 10.21
N GLN A 225 3.98 13.29 9.20
CA GLN A 225 5.33 13.37 8.65
C GLN A 225 6.37 13.80 9.69
N ARG A 226 6.07 14.82 10.51
CA ARG A 226 6.97 15.25 11.60
C ARG A 226 7.23 14.15 12.63
N ARG A 227 6.24 13.31 12.92
CA ARG A 227 6.34 12.24 13.91
C ARG A 227 7.07 10.99 13.38
N THR A 228 6.97 10.70 12.08
CA THR A 228 7.58 9.52 11.45
C THR A 228 8.98 9.81 10.89
N ARG A 229 9.25 10.99 10.29
CA ARG A 229 10.58 11.36 9.77
C ARG A 229 11.64 11.45 10.85
N ARG A 230 11.36 11.96 12.04
CA ARG A 230 12.31 12.04 13.15
C ARG A 230 12.82 10.68 13.63
N SER A 231 12.10 9.61 13.41
CA SER A 231 12.53 8.26 13.80
C SER A 231 13.48 7.64 12.77
N ILE A 232 13.30 7.91 11.49
CA ILE A 232 14.16 7.39 10.41
C ILE A 232 15.56 7.98 10.50
N SER A 233 15.69 9.32 10.67
CA SER A 233 17.00 9.98 10.81
C SER A 233 17.77 9.56 12.06
N ARG A 234 17.07 9.15 13.11
CA ARG A 234 17.70 8.67 14.36
C ARG A 234 18.23 7.24 14.23
N SER A 235 17.53 6.38 13.47
CA SER A 235 17.95 4.99 13.23
C SER A 235 19.14 4.91 12.26
N GLU A 236 19.21 5.78 11.26
CA GLU A 236 20.36 5.87 10.34
C GLU A 236 21.63 6.39 11.02
N LYS A 237 21.50 7.40 11.91
CA LYS A 237 22.64 7.87 12.73
C LYS A 237 23.15 6.79 13.67
N SER A 238 22.27 5.96 14.25
CA SER A 238 22.70 4.85 15.13
C SER A 238 23.44 3.75 14.36
N ARG A 239 23.06 3.45 13.12
CA ARG A 239 23.76 2.47 12.28
C ARG A 239 25.14 2.93 11.83
N ARG A 240 25.30 4.21 11.42
CA ARG A 240 26.61 4.78 11.04
C ARG A 240 27.57 4.90 12.23
N GLY A 241 27.06 5.05 13.46
CA GLY A 241 27.89 5.09 14.68
C GLY A 241 28.46 3.73 15.12
N VAL A 242 27.88 2.62 14.64
CA VAL A 242 28.36 1.24 14.96
C VAL A 242 29.42 0.77 13.97
N GLU A 243 29.42 1.25 12.73
CA GLU A 243 30.40 0.87 11.69
C GLU A 243 31.78 1.55 11.86
N THR A 244 31.89 2.61 12.66
CA THR A 244 33.13 3.35 12.85
C THR A 244 34.00 2.84 14.01
N PHE A 245 33.60 1.80 14.75
CA PHE A 245 34.34 1.27 15.91
C PHE A 245 34.96 -0.13 15.71
N GLY A 246 35.17 -0.58 14.48
CA GLY A 246 35.61 -1.94 14.19
C GLY A 246 36.84 -2.07 13.28
N HIS A 247 37.96 -1.33 13.56
CA HIS A 247 39.28 -1.71 13.05
C HIS A 247 40.32 -1.47 14.13
N PRO A 248 40.94 -2.52 14.73
CA PRO A 248 42.15 -2.37 15.49
C PRO A 248 43.33 -2.09 14.54
N PRO A 249 44.32 -1.27 14.92
CA PRO A 249 45.48 -1.02 14.08
C PRO A 249 46.30 -2.30 13.98
N ALA A 250 46.68 -2.64 12.74
CA ALA A 250 47.66 -3.68 12.48
C ALA A 250 49.03 -3.26 13.00
N SER A 251 49.59 -4.04 13.90
CA SER A 251 50.98 -4.04 14.30
C SER A 251 51.80 -4.95 13.40
#